data_e8c56909af50dd2c4968b8c4f03a369f
#
_entry.id   e8c56909af50dd2c4968b8c4f03a369f
#
_cell.length_a   1.000
_cell.length_b   1.000
_cell.length_c   1.000
_cell.angle_alpha   90.00
_cell.angle_beta   90.00
_cell.angle_gamma   90.00
#
_symmetry.space_group_name_H-M   'P 1'
#
loop_
_entity.id
_entity.type
_entity.pdbx_description
1 polymer ?
#
loop_
_entity_poly.entity_id
_entity_poly.type
_entity_poly.pdbx_seq_one_letter_code
_entity_poly.pdbx_strand_id
1 'polypeptide(L)'
;MYQWLAENLGNVSVKRKLGIGFGLVLLLTLLITFTGWSGLNGVTSRGDKLGFIASLNDLTKDLRIARLDYEMHRGEQGPGAVNDLLGKLESGLQTARGLIEQPADTAMVDQQLAAVAEYRRAFGDMTQAGAHREDARSKLGATADNAVARVAEVEKSMLQGDSVTAFNSVIDLGKLIQQARFQVRGYTYSGKSEAEQPALDAIDNALKNLESLPAKLPEEHLANLQQATDSLKAYRAAVSQFRDSQVTSAKALVRMAAQGDILLDMSQKLTASQTLVRDAVAANARNMLTLATLLAIAFGLLAAWAITRQIIIPLNQTLAVAERVASGDLTHNLTSTRRDELGQLQRAMQSMTQGLRELIGGISDGVTQIASAAEELSAVTEQTSAGVNSQRVETDQVATAMNEMAATVQEVARNAEEASEAAFAADQQAREGDKVVGEAIAQIERLALEVGHSTEAMGELKRESDKIGSVLDV
;
A
#
# COMPACT_ATOMS: atom_id res chain seq x y z
N MET A 1 28.56 -44.61 23.99
CA MET A 1 27.22 -44.16 23.64
C MET A 1 26.58 -45.01 22.53
N TYR A 2 27.30 -45.28 21.43
CA TYR A 2 26.80 -46.07 20.30
C TYR A 2 26.44 -47.54 20.64
N GLN A 3 27.33 -48.24 21.39
CA GLN A 3 27.07 -49.64 21.82
C GLN A 3 25.84 -49.72 22.74
N TRP A 4 25.68 -48.81 23.68
CA TRP A 4 24.54 -48.76 24.59
C TRP A 4 23.21 -48.53 23.85
N LEU A 5 23.21 -47.62 22.83
CA LEU A 5 22.06 -47.41 21.95
C LEU A 5 21.75 -48.63 21.07
N ALA A 6 22.79 -49.31 20.58
CA ALA A 6 22.64 -50.50 19.76
C ALA A 6 22.03 -51.68 20.58
N GLU A 7 22.45 -51.86 21.83
CA GLU A 7 21.93 -52.88 22.72
C GLU A 7 20.49 -52.63 23.19
N ASN A 8 20.18 -51.38 23.58
CA ASN A 8 18.84 -51.03 24.04
C ASN A 8 17.84 -51.02 22.89
N LEU A 9 18.18 -50.44 21.73
CA LEU A 9 17.36 -50.50 20.56
C LEU A 9 17.29 -51.89 19.94
N GLY A 10 18.34 -52.71 20.10
CA GLY A 10 18.34 -54.10 19.67
C GLY A 10 17.22 -54.94 20.29
N ASN A 11 16.84 -54.64 21.52
CA ASN A 11 15.83 -55.36 22.28
C ASN A 11 14.40 -54.86 22.10
N VAL A 12 14.20 -53.73 21.38
CA VAL A 12 12.86 -53.23 21.05
C VAL A 12 12.29 -54.00 19.85
N SER A 13 10.99 -54.31 19.89
CA SER A 13 10.34 -55.03 18.79
C SER A 13 10.43 -54.25 17.47
N VAL A 14 10.50 -54.97 16.35
CA VAL A 14 10.55 -54.39 14.99
C VAL A 14 9.37 -53.47 14.77
N LYS A 15 8.17 -53.86 15.22
CA LYS A 15 6.94 -53.06 15.19
C LYS A 15 7.14 -51.70 15.90
N ARG A 16 7.72 -51.68 17.08
CA ARG A 16 7.95 -50.43 17.83
C ARG A 16 9.06 -49.58 17.19
N LYS A 17 10.10 -50.19 16.63
CA LYS A 17 11.18 -49.46 15.90
C LYS A 17 10.59 -48.74 14.67
N LEU A 18 9.78 -49.42 13.89
CA LEU A 18 9.08 -48.84 12.75
C LEU A 18 8.08 -47.77 13.20
N GLY A 19 7.31 -48.04 14.24
CA GLY A 19 6.34 -47.08 14.79
C GLY A 19 6.98 -45.79 15.29
N ILE A 20 8.13 -45.90 15.97
CA ILE A 20 8.93 -44.74 16.43
C ILE A 20 9.52 -43.97 15.22
N GLY A 21 10.11 -44.72 14.26
CA GLY A 21 10.70 -44.10 13.06
C GLY A 21 9.66 -43.35 12.21
N PHE A 22 8.53 -44.01 11.91
CA PHE A 22 7.44 -43.36 11.17
C PHE A 22 6.73 -42.29 11.98
N GLY A 23 6.52 -42.53 13.30
CA GLY A 23 5.96 -41.53 14.22
C GLY A 23 6.80 -40.26 14.29
N LEU A 24 8.14 -40.40 14.33
CA LEU A 24 9.06 -39.27 14.30
C LEU A 24 8.94 -38.48 12.97
N VAL A 25 8.91 -39.17 11.83
CA VAL A 25 8.74 -38.53 10.52
C VAL A 25 7.41 -37.81 10.44
N LEU A 26 6.31 -38.41 10.89
CA LEU A 26 5.00 -37.77 10.95
C LEU A 26 4.99 -36.54 11.87
N LEU A 27 5.64 -36.62 13.02
CA LEU A 27 5.74 -35.53 13.96
C LEU A 27 6.56 -34.37 13.37
N LEU A 28 7.65 -34.66 12.66
CA LEU A 28 8.46 -33.67 11.95
C LEU A 28 7.69 -33.03 10.79
N THR A 29 6.92 -33.80 10.02
CA THR A 29 6.08 -33.24 8.96
C THR A 29 4.97 -32.36 9.50
N LEU A 30 4.33 -32.74 10.61
CA LEU A 30 3.37 -31.88 11.31
C LEU A 30 4.00 -30.58 11.79
N LEU A 31 5.21 -30.66 12.34
CA LEU A 31 5.95 -29.49 12.80
C LEU A 31 6.31 -28.54 11.65
N ILE A 32 6.77 -29.10 10.51
CA ILE A 32 7.03 -28.31 9.29
C ILE A 32 5.73 -27.66 8.79
N THR A 33 4.65 -28.41 8.74
CA THR A 33 3.33 -27.88 8.31
C THR A 33 2.86 -26.77 9.23
N PHE A 34 2.97 -26.95 10.53
CA PHE A 34 2.58 -25.94 11.52
C PHE A 34 3.44 -24.68 11.43
N THR A 35 4.77 -24.82 11.33
CA THR A 35 5.68 -23.68 11.16
C THR A 35 5.45 -22.97 9.83
N GLY A 36 5.19 -23.73 8.75
CA GLY A 36 4.87 -23.20 7.44
C GLY A 36 3.56 -22.42 7.43
N TRP A 37 2.53 -22.99 8.03
CA TRP A 37 1.22 -22.34 8.16
C TRP A 37 1.30 -21.06 8.98
N SER A 38 1.96 -21.13 10.14
CA SER A 38 2.16 -19.96 11.02
C SER A 38 2.97 -18.86 10.32
N GLY A 39 4.04 -19.23 9.61
CA GLY A 39 4.85 -18.29 8.84
C GLY A 39 4.06 -17.62 7.70
N LEU A 40 3.29 -18.43 6.95
CA LEU A 40 2.46 -17.92 5.86
C LEU A 40 1.37 -16.95 6.37
N ASN A 41 0.67 -17.33 7.43
CA ASN A 41 -0.33 -16.46 8.06
C ASN A 41 0.28 -15.14 8.53
N GLY A 42 1.49 -15.18 9.12
CA GLY A 42 2.21 -13.99 9.53
C GLY A 42 2.52 -13.06 8.36
N VAL A 43 3.00 -13.61 7.23
CA VAL A 43 3.32 -12.83 6.02
C VAL A 43 2.05 -12.27 5.36
N THR A 44 1.00 -13.07 5.26
CA THR A 44 -0.28 -12.64 4.67
C THR A 44 -0.91 -11.51 5.48
N SER A 45 -1.00 -11.67 6.80
CA SER A 45 -1.55 -10.63 7.68
C SER A 45 -0.76 -9.32 7.61
N ARG A 46 0.57 -9.39 7.48
CA ARG A 46 1.41 -8.19 7.27
C ARG A 46 1.23 -7.62 5.86
N GLY A 47 1.00 -8.46 4.85
CA GLY A 47 0.66 -8.05 3.49
C GLY A 47 -0.64 -7.24 3.44
N ASP A 48 -1.68 -7.71 4.12
CA ASP A 48 -2.98 -7.03 4.20
C ASP A 48 -2.86 -5.65 4.90
N LYS A 49 -2.11 -5.59 6.01
CA LYS A 49 -1.81 -4.32 6.69
C LYS A 49 -1.09 -3.35 5.75
N LEU A 50 -0.10 -3.83 4.99
CA LEU A 50 0.63 -3.01 4.04
C LEU A 50 -0.27 -2.53 2.88
N GLY A 51 -1.15 -3.40 2.36
CA GLY A 51 -2.13 -3.05 1.34
C GLY A 51 -3.09 -1.95 1.82
N PHE A 52 -3.54 -2.05 3.08
CA PHE A 52 -4.36 -1.03 3.70
C PHE A 52 -3.62 0.32 3.83
N ILE A 53 -2.36 0.32 4.30
CA ILE A 53 -1.54 1.52 4.37
C ILE A 53 -1.32 2.14 2.99
N ALA A 54 -1.10 1.32 1.96
CA ALA A 54 -0.97 1.80 0.59
C ALA A 54 -2.25 2.50 0.09
N SER A 55 -3.44 2.00 0.46
CA SER A 55 -4.70 2.65 0.11
C SER A 55 -4.86 4.05 0.72
N LEU A 56 -4.28 4.31 1.89
CA LEU A 56 -4.26 5.65 2.50
C LEU A 56 -3.40 6.64 1.70
N ASN A 57 -2.34 6.14 1.08
CA ASN A 57 -1.53 6.96 0.18
C ASN A 57 -2.32 7.37 -1.08
N ASP A 58 -3.14 6.47 -1.62
CA ASP A 58 -3.99 6.80 -2.76
C ASP A 58 -5.09 7.79 -2.37
N LEU A 59 -5.71 7.63 -1.19
CA LEU A 59 -6.63 8.63 -0.64
C LEU A 59 -5.96 10.02 -0.48
N THR A 60 -4.68 10.06 -0.14
CA THR A 60 -3.93 11.33 -0.04
C THR A 60 -3.73 11.97 -1.42
N LYS A 61 -3.49 11.17 -2.46
CA LYS A 61 -3.40 11.66 -3.84
C LYS A 61 -4.76 12.16 -4.34
N ASP A 62 -5.81 11.40 -4.06
CA ASP A 62 -7.19 11.77 -4.42
C ASP A 62 -7.60 13.08 -3.72
N LEU A 63 -7.23 13.25 -2.46
CA LEU A 63 -7.42 14.50 -1.72
C LEU A 63 -6.75 15.69 -2.41
N ARG A 64 -5.52 15.51 -2.89
CA ARG A 64 -4.80 16.54 -3.63
C ARG A 64 -5.50 16.87 -4.95
N ILE A 65 -5.96 15.86 -5.68
CA ILE A 65 -6.71 16.04 -6.93
C ILE A 65 -8.02 16.78 -6.67
N ALA A 66 -8.80 16.36 -5.69
CA ALA A 66 -10.05 16.99 -5.33
C ALA A 66 -9.88 18.45 -4.89
N ARG A 67 -8.81 18.76 -4.16
CA ARG A 67 -8.45 20.13 -3.82
C ARG A 67 -8.15 20.97 -5.05
N LEU A 68 -7.33 20.45 -5.98
CA LEU A 68 -6.99 21.16 -7.22
C LEU A 68 -8.24 21.40 -8.07
N ASP A 69 -9.12 20.42 -8.13
CA ASP A 69 -10.40 20.55 -8.86
C ASP A 69 -11.29 21.64 -8.22
N TYR A 70 -11.39 21.64 -6.89
CA TYR A 70 -12.09 22.70 -6.14
C TYR A 70 -11.51 24.08 -6.43
N GLU A 71 -10.17 24.21 -6.50
CA GLU A 71 -9.50 25.47 -6.82
C GLU A 71 -9.76 25.93 -8.25
N MET A 72 -9.68 25.01 -9.23
CA MET A 72 -9.91 25.32 -10.65
C MET A 72 -11.33 25.80 -10.91
N HIS A 73 -12.32 25.19 -10.29
CA HIS A 73 -13.73 25.56 -10.41
C HIS A 73 -14.17 26.65 -9.42
N ARG A 74 -13.21 27.31 -8.76
CA ARG A 74 -13.47 28.40 -7.80
C ARG A 74 -14.47 28.04 -6.71
N GLY A 75 -14.58 26.77 -6.37
CA GLY A 75 -15.50 26.29 -5.35
C GLY A 75 -16.95 26.10 -5.79
N GLU A 76 -17.27 26.23 -7.07
CA GLU A 76 -18.64 26.05 -7.60
C GLU A 76 -19.23 24.67 -7.28
N GLN A 77 -18.38 23.63 -7.26
CA GLN A 77 -18.78 22.26 -6.91
C GLN A 77 -18.94 22.02 -5.40
N GLY A 78 -18.65 23.03 -4.59
CA GLY A 78 -18.71 22.94 -3.15
C GLY A 78 -17.56 22.13 -2.54
N PRO A 79 -17.39 22.18 -1.20
CA PRO A 79 -16.29 21.55 -0.48
C PRO A 79 -16.50 20.06 -0.17
N GLY A 80 -17.60 19.46 -0.64
CA GLY A 80 -18.04 18.11 -0.25
C GLY A 80 -17.00 17.03 -0.53
N ALA A 81 -16.51 16.96 -1.76
CA ALA A 81 -15.55 15.93 -2.17
C ALA A 81 -14.26 15.93 -1.34
N VAL A 82 -13.73 17.11 -1.06
CA VAL A 82 -12.52 17.26 -0.22
C VAL A 82 -12.81 16.84 1.23
N ASN A 83 -13.94 17.25 1.79
CA ASN A 83 -14.33 16.90 3.15
C ASN A 83 -14.59 15.40 3.32
N ASP A 84 -15.19 14.74 2.32
CA ASP A 84 -15.41 13.29 2.32
C ASP A 84 -14.07 12.53 2.30
N LEU A 85 -13.14 12.96 1.47
CA LEU A 85 -11.80 12.36 1.41
C LEU A 85 -11.02 12.56 2.70
N LEU A 86 -11.10 13.75 3.30
CA LEU A 86 -10.52 14.03 4.62
C LEU A 86 -11.12 13.13 5.71
N GLY A 87 -12.43 12.89 5.68
CA GLY A 87 -13.11 11.98 6.59
C GLY A 87 -12.67 10.53 6.42
N LYS A 88 -12.59 10.06 5.17
CA LYS A 88 -12.09 8.71 4.84
C LYS A 88 -10.64 8.54 5.25
N LEU A 89 -9.79 9.53 4.98
CA LEU A 89 -8.38 9.47 5.34
C LEU A 89 -8.19 9.46 6.86
N GLU A 90 -8.93 10.30 7.60
CA GLU A 90 -8.89 10.33 9.07
C GLU A 90 -9.33 9.01 9.68
N SER A 91 -10.47 8.46 9.26
CA SER A 91 -10.97 7.17 9.75
C SER A 91 -10.03 6.01 9.39
N GLY A 92 -9.46 6.04 8.17
CA GLY A 92 -8.46 5.09 7.74
C GLY A 92 -7.17 5.15 8.57
N LEU A 93 -6.68 6.35 8.86
CA LEU A 93 -5.51 6.55 9.73
C LEU A 93 -5.77 6.09 11.17
N GLN A 94 -6.96 6.33 11.72
CA GLN A 94 -7.36 5.81 13.03
C GLN A 94 -7.36 4.29 13.05
N THR A 95 -7.87 3.66 11.99
CA THR A 95 -7.81 2.21 11.82
C THR A 95 -6.37 1.71 11.72
N ALA A 96 -5.53 2.37 10.90
CA ALA A 96 -4.11 2.04 10.78
C ALA A 96 -3.38 2.13 12.12
N ARG A 97 -3.69 3.16 12.92
CA ARG A 97 -3.14 3.34 14.27
C ARG A 97 -3.42 2.13 15.18
N GLY A 98 -4.62 1.55 15.08
CA GLY A 98 -5.00 0.36 15.83
C GLY A 98 -4.33 -0.93 15.33
N LEU A 99 -3.91 -0.98 14.07
CA LEU A 99 -3.26 -2.15 13.45
C LEU A 99 -1.73 -2.16 13.63
N ILE A 100 -1.13 -1.02 13.94
CA ILE A 100 0.32 -0.83 14.05
C ILE A 100 0.75 -0.96 15.50
N GLU A 101 1.77 -1.79 15.73
CA GLU A 101 2.27 -2.13 17.06
C GLU A 101 3.56 -1.39 17.41
N GLN A 102 4.32 -0.95 16.41
CA GLN A 102 5.61 -0.30 16.63
C GLN A 102 5.43 1.18 17.02
N PRO A 103 6.03 1.65 18.13
CA PRO A 103 5.87 3.03 18.59
C PRO A 103 6.31 4.08 17.57
N ALA A 104 7.38 3.80 16.82
CA ALA A 104 7.87 4.70 15.77
C ALA A 104 6.86 4.87 14.63
N ASP A 105 6.23 3.77 14.20
CA ASP A 105 5.24 3.78 13.13
C ASP A 105 3.91 4.39 13.62
N THR A 106 3.53 4.14 14.88
CA THR A 106 2.39 4.80 15.51
C THR A 106 2.58 6.31 15.56
N ALA A 107 3.79 6.78 15.87
CA ALA A 107 4.11 8.21 15.85
C ALA A 107 3.98 8.82 14.44
N MET A 108 4.34 8.07 13.38
CA MET A 108 4.12 8.53 12.00
C MET A 108 2.63 8.67 11.67
N VAL A 109 1.80 7.73 12.13
CA VAL A 109 0.34 7.81 11.96
C VAL A 109 -0.23 8.98 12.76
N ASP A 110 0.23 9.21 13.99
CA ASP A 110 -0.20 10.35 14.81
C ASP A 110 0.17 11.69 14.15
N GLN A 111 1.33 11.78 13.51
CA GLN A 111 1.71 12.94 12.71
C GLN A 111 0.81 13.12 11.47
N GLN A 112 0.43 12.04 10.80
CA GLN A 112 -0.51 12.09 9.69
C GLN A 112 -1.91 12.54 10.16
N LEU A 113 -2.39 12.06 11.29
CA LEU A 113 -3.66 12.51 11.88
C LEU A 113 -3.64 14.01 12.22
N ALA A 114 -2.54 14.49 12.78
CA ALA A 114 -2.34 15.91 13.03
C ALA A 114 -2.32 16.73 11.73
N ALA A 115 -1.66 16.20 10.70
CA ALA A 115 -1.60 16.83 9.38
C ALA A 115 -2.97 16.88 8.69
N VAL A 116 -3.78 15.81 8.79
CA VAL A 116 -5.18 15.80 8.28
C VAL A 116 -6.02 16.85 9.00
N ALA A 117 -5.91 16.95 10.33
CA ALA A 117 -6.64 17.92 11.10
C ALA A 117 -6.28 19.36 10.72
N GLU A 118 -4.99 19.66 10.53
CA GLU A 118 -4.53 20.97 10.10
C GLU A 118 -4.88 21.25 8.63
N TYR A 119 -4.80 20.24 7.76
CA TYR A 119 -5.27 20.36 6.38
C TYR A 119 -6.74 20.72 6.32
N ARG A 120 -7.58 20.07 7.16
CA ARG A 120 -9.01 20.36 7.25
C ARG A 120 -9.28 21.80 7.70
N ARG A 121 -8.52 22.31 8.70
CA ARG A 121 -8.62 23.69 9.15
C ARG A 121 -8.24 24.65 8.03
N ALA A 122 -7.11 24.40 7.38
CA ALA A 122 -6.64 25.23 6.26
C ALA A 122 -7.64 25.22 5.09
N PHE A 123 -8.23 24.06 4.77
CA PHE A 123 -9.28 23.98 3.75
C PHE A 123 -10.54 24.76 4.15
N GLY A 124 -10.93 24.69 5.42
CA GLY A 124 -12.01 25.51 5.97
C GLY A 124 -11.75 27.00 5.81
N ASP A 125 -10.55 27.45 6.17
CA ASP A 125 -10.12 28.86 6.00
C ASP A 125 -10.19 29.28 4.52
N MET A 126 -9.75 28.39 3.61
CA MET A 126 -9.82 28.66 2.16
C MET A 126 -11.25 28.76 1.66
N THR A 127 -12.15 27.86 2.08
CA THR A 127 -13.55 27.89 1.68
C THR A 127 -14.25 29.11 2.20
N GLN A 128 -14.01 29.48 3.45
CA GLN A 128 -14.55 30.71 4.06
C GLN A 128 -14.01 31.95 3.36
N ALA A 129 -12.71 32.00 3.06
CA ALA A 129 -12.13 33.07 2.29
C ALA A 129 -12.75 33.18 0.88
N GLY A 130 -13.06 32.04 0.25
CA GLY A 130 -13.80 32.02 -1.00
C GLY A 130 -15.17 32.68 -0.92
N ALA A 131 -15.93 32.35 0.12
CA ALA A 131 -17.25 32.95 0.38
C ALA A 131 -17.14 34.47 0.65
N HIS A 132 -16.17 34.88 1.48
CA HIS A 132 -15.93 36.31 1.72
C HIS A 132 -15.48 37.07 0.47
N ARG A 133 -14.73 36.41 -0.39
CA ARG A 133 -14.31 36.98 -1.68
C ARG A 133 -15.50 37.24 -2.61
N GLU A 134 -16.45 36.28 -2.66
CA GLU A 134 -17.64 36.44 -3.48
C GLU A 134 -18.60 37.50 -2.92
N ASP A 135 -18.76 37.55 -1.59
CA ASP A 135 -19.48 38.64 -0.91
C ASP A 135 -18.84 40.01 -1.21
N ALA A 136 -17.51 40.08 -1.14
CA ALA A 136 -16.79 41.33 -1.48
C ALA A 136 -17.03 41.70 -2.96
N ARG A 137 -17.02 40.77 -3.89
CA ARG A 137 -17.33 41.05 -5.31
C ARG A 137 -18.75 41.56 -5.52
N SER A 138 -19.70 40.99 -4.85
CA SER A 138 -21.10 41.44 -4.88
C SER A 138 -21.21 42.87 -4.38
N LYS A 139 -20.57 43.17 -3.24
CA LYS A 139 -20.52 44.53 -2.67
C LYS A 139 -19.83 45.52 -3.59
N LEU A 140 -18.73 45.11 -4.25
CA LEU A 140 -18.03 45.97 -5.21
C LEU A 140 -18.93 46.42 -6.34
N GLY A 141 -19.73 45.51 -6.91
CA GLY A 141 -20.70 45.87 -7.94
C GLY A 141 -21.71 46.91 -7.45
N ALA A 142 -22.41 46.55 -6.36
CA ALA A 142 -23.51 47.38 -5.82
C ALA A 142 -23.02 48.76 -5.34
N THR A 143 -21.91 48.83 -4.65
CA THR A 143 -21.37 50.09 -4.08
C THR A 143 -20.83 51.02 -5.18
N ALA A 144 -20.16 50.48 -6.18
CA ALA A 144 -19.69 51.28 -7.32
C ALA A 144 -20.85 51.84 -8.15
N ASP A 145 -21.85 51.00 -8.41
CA ASP A 145 -23.03 51.45 -9.20
C ASP A 145 -23.82 52.52 -8.45
N ASN A 146 -23.96 52.40 -7.12
CA ASN A 146 -24.59 53.39 -6.30
C ASN A 146 -23.80 54.72 -6.29
N ALA A 147 -22.46 54.66 -6.13
CA ALA A 147 -21.64 55.88 -6.21
C ALA A 147 -21.77 56.60 -7.54
N VAL A 148 -21.73 55.84 -8.66
CA VAL A 148 -21.93 56.39 -10.00
C VAL A 148 -23.33 56.99 -10.14
N ALA A 149 -24.39 56.33 -9.69
CA ALA A 149 -25.75 56.81 -9.75
C ALA A 149 -25.92 58.11 -8.97
N ARG A 150 -25.39 58.21 -7.76
CA ARG A 150 -25.48 59.43 -6.95
C ARG A 150 -24.75 60.62 -7.62
N VAL A 151 -23.57 60.40 -8.19
CA VAL A 151 -22.83 61.43 -8.90
C VAL A 151 -23.56 61.82 -10.19
N ALA A 152 -24.13 60.88 -10.94
CA ALA A 152 -24.91 61.16 -12.12
C ALA A 152 -26.19 61.98 -11.84
N GLU A 153 -26.83 61.76 -10.67
CA GLU A 153 -27.96 62.60 -10.22
C GLU A 153 -27.53 64.03 -9.96
N VAL A 154 -26.38 64.23 -9.34
CA VAL A 154 -25.78 65.59 -9.15
C VAL A 154 -25.45 66.20 -10.52
N GLU A 155 -24.79 65.47 -11.40
CA GLU A 155 -24.44 65.94 -12.75
C GLU A 155 -25.72 66.37 -13.52
N LYS A 156 -26.76 65.52 -13.50
CA LYS A 156 -28.02 65.80 -14.18
C LYS A 156 -28.72 67.07 -13.65
N SER A 157 -28.74 67.23 -12.31
CA SER A 157 -29.36 68.42 -11.72
C SER A 157 -28.59 69.70 -12.00
N MET A 158 -27.24 69.60 -12.16
CA MET A 158 -26.39 70.75 -12.51
C MET A 158 -26.39 71.18 -13.98
N LEU A 159 -26.94 70.36 -14.89
CA LEU A 159 -27.08 70.74 -16.32
C LEU A 159 -27.91 71.99 -16.52
N GLN A 160 -28.75 72.37 -15.54
CA GLN A 160 -29.60 73.58 -15.56
C GLN A 160 -29.05 74.73 -14.74
N GLY A 161 -27.83 74.61 -14.18
CA GLY A 161 -27.21 75.61 -13.27
C GLY A 161 -26.15 76.47 -13.96
N ASP A 162 -25.91 77.66 -13.41
CA ASP A 162 -25.00 78.69 -13.99
C ASP A 162 -23.48 78.42 -13.73
N SER A 163 -23.09 77.42 -12.95
CA SER A 163 -21.69 77.23 -12.54
C SER A 163 -20.96 76.16 -13.37
N VAL A 164 -20.34 76.51 -14.46
CA VAL A 164 -19.57 75.67 -15.37
C VAL A 164 -18.37 75.00 -14.62
N THR A 165 -17.73 75.72 -13.68
CA THR A 165 -16.60 75.19 -12.91
C THR A 165 -17.01 74.06 -11.96
N ALA A 166 -18.13 74.23 -11.27
CA ALA A 166 -18.68 73.23 -10.40
C ALA A 166 -19.17 72.00 -11.19
N PHE A 167 -19.83 72.16 -12.30
CA PHE A 167 -20.25 71.11 -13.22
C PHE A 167 -19.05 70.27 -13.71
N ASN A 168 -17.98 70.92 -14.18
CA ASN A 168 -16.75 70.26 -14.62
C ASN A 168 -16.14 69.43 -13.47
N SER A 169 -16.17 69.92 -12.22
CA SER A 169 -15.66 69.19 -11.07
C SER A 169 -16.46 67.90 -10.79
N VAL A 170 -17.75 67.91 -11.04
CA VAL A 170 -18.61 66.69 -10.92
C VAL A 170 -18.34 65.71 -12.07
N ILE A 171 -18.15 66.20 -13.29
CA ILE A 171 -17.72 65.35 -14.42
C ILE A 171 -16.36 64.69 -14.15
N ASP A 172 -15.42 65.46 -13.65
CA ASP A 172 -14.10 64.94 -13.33
C ASP A 172 -14.14 63.90 -12.18
N LEU A 173 -15.00 64.09 -11.19
CA LEU A 173 -15.30 63.08 -10.21
C LEU A 173 -15.85 61.83 -10.86
N GLY A 174 -16.85 61.94 -11.76
CA GLY A 174 -17.37 60.79 -12.50
C GLY A 174 -16.29 60.02 -13.24
N LYS A 175 -15.33 60.69 -13.89
CA LYS A 175 -14.15 60.08 -14.54
C LYS A 175 -13.28 59.35 -13.53
N LEU A 176 -12.99 59.95 -12.37
CA LEU A 176 -12.19 59.33 -11.31
C LEU A 176 -12.86 58.06 -10.77
N ILE A 177 -14.15 58.09 -10.56
CA ILE A 177 -14.94 56.91 -10.16
C ILE A 177 -14.85 55.79 -11.22
N GLN A 178 -14.99 56.13 -12.51
CA GLN A 178 -14.86 55.14 -13.57
C GLN A 178 -13.41 54.58 -13.64
N GLN A 179 -12.41 55.42 -13.43
CA GLN A 179 -11.05 54.99 -13.34
C GLN A 179 -10.82 54.04 -12.14
N ALA A 180 -11.37 54.34 -10.96
CA ALA A 180 -11.36 53.48 -9.80
C ALA A 180 -12.03 52.13 -10.13
N ARG A 181 -13.19 52.14 -10.75
CA ARG A 181 -13.88 50.90 -11.20
C ARG A 181 -13.03 50.06 -12.16
N PHE A 182 -12.34 50.74 -13.09
CA PHE A 182 -11.45 50.05 -14.03
C PHE A 182 -10.29 49.37 -13.30
N GLN A 183 -9.62 50.06 -12.41
CA GLN A 183 -8.48 49.55 -11.63
C GLN A 183 -8.92 48.43 -10.71
N VAL A 184 -10.03 48.56 -9.95
CA VAL A 184 -10.58 47.54 -9.09
C VAL A 184 -11.02 46.32 -9.89
N ARG A 185 -11.63 46.49 -11.04
CA ARG A 185 -11.97 45.36 -11.92
C ARG A 185 -10.73 44.63 -12.38
N GLY A 186 -9.69 45.37 -12.80
CA GLY A 186 -8.38 44.78 -13.14
C GLY A 186 -7.78 44.00 -11.99
N TYR A 187 -7.81 44.53 -10.77
CA TYR A 187 -7.36 43.84 -9.55
C TYR A 187 -8.17 42.59 -9.26
N THR A 188 -9.49 42.70 -9.17
CA THR A 188 -10.37 41.58 -8.80
C THR A 188 -10.45 40.48 -9.87
N TYR A 189 -10.11 40.82 -11.12
CA TYR A 189 -10.01 39.86 -12.22
C TYR A 189 -8.67 39.15 -12.21
N SER A 190 -7.57 39.90 -12.12
CA SER A 190 -6.22 39.34 -12.14
C SER A 190 -5.84 38.64 -10.84
N GLY A 191 -6.34 39.09 -9.70
CA GLY A 191 -5.93 38.65 -8.37
C GLY A 191 -4.48 38.97 -8.01
N LYS A 192 -3.79 39.77 -8.84
CA LYS A 192 -2.37 40.09 -8.64
C LYS A 192 -2.21 41.19 -7.61
N SER A 193 -1.32 40.99 -6.64
CA SER A 193 -1.02 41.97 -5.58
C SER A 193 -0.52 43.30 -6.12
N GLU A 194 0.13 43.29 -7.28
CA GLU A 194 0.65 44.52 -7.96
C GLU A 194 -0.51 45.44 -8.42
N ALA A 195 -1.70 44.91 -8.68
CA ALA A 195 -2.86 45.66 -9.08
C ALA A 195 -3.66 46.24 -7.90
N GLU A 196 -3.36 45.82 -6.67
CA GLU A 196 -4.05 46.28 -5.46
C GLU A 196 -3.85 47.74 -5.18
N GLN A 197 -2.58 48.19 -5.10
CA GLN A 197 -2.26 49.57 -4.77
C GLN A 197 -2.83 50.57 -5.78
N PRO A 198 -2.69 50.35 -7.10
CA PRO A 198 -3.35 51.21 -8.11
C PRO A 198 -4.88 51.27 -7.96
N ALA A 199 -5.50 50.17 -7.54
CA ALA A 199 -6.94 50.16 -7.31
C ALA A 199 -7.36 50.98 -6.06
N LEU A 200 -6.60 50.87 -4.97
CA LEU A 200 -6.80 51.68 -3.76
C LEU A 200 -6.55 53.14 -3.98
N ASP A 201 -5.43 53.46 -4.66
CA ASP A 201 -5.07 54.84 -4.96
C ASP A 201 -6.12 55.52 -5.85
N ALA A 202 -6.68 54.81 -6.82
CA ALA A 202 -7.75 55.35 -7.66
C ALA A 202 -9.02 55.63 -6.85
N ILE A 203 -9.38 54.76 -5.89
CA ILE A 203 -10.54 55.03 -5.01
C ILE A 203 -10.23 56.20 -4.08
N ASP A 204 -9.04 56.24 -3.49
CA ASP A 204 -8.64 57.29 -2.56
C ASP A 204 -8.58 58.67 -3.27
N ASN A 205 -8.16 58.69 -4.53
CA ASN A 205 -8.22 59.91 -5.38
C ASN A 205 -9.69 60.34 -5.63
N ALA A 206 -10.56 59.41 -5.92
CA ALA A 206 -12.02 59.73 -6.10
C ALA A 206 -12.62 60.22 -4.77
N LEU A 207 -12.30 59.57 -3.62
CA LEU A 207 -12.75 60.03 -2.31
C LEU A 207 -12.23 61.42 -1.97
N LYS A 208 -10.96 61.67 -2.15
CA LYS A 208 -10.34 62.99 -1.89
C LYS A 208 -10.99 64.10 -2.76
N ASN A 209 -11.26 63.82 -4.01
CA ASN A 209 -11.99 64.72 -4.89
C ASN A 209 -13.42 64.95 -4.37
N LEU A 210 -14.13 63.90 -4.04
CA LEU A 210 -15.49 63.92 -3.51
C LEU A 210 -15.59 64.72 -2.20
N GLU A 211 -14.64 64.56 -1.28
CA GLU A 211 -14.59 65.31 0.00
C GLU A 211 -14.36 66.84 -0.23
N SER A 212 -13.76 67.22 -1.33
CA SER A 212 -13.56 68.64 -1.66
C SER A 212 -14.72 69.30 -2.35
N LEU A 213 -15.68 68.54 -2.86
CA LEU A 213 -16.83 69.02 -3.67
C LEU A 213 -17.92 69.80 -2.84
N PRO A 214 -18.25 69.39 -1.60
CA PRO A 214 -19.29 70.07 -0.80
C PRO A 214 -19.07 71.59 -0.66
N ALA A 215 -17.79 72.00 -0.59
CA ALA A 215 -17.44 73.43 -0.53
C ALA A 215 -17.66 74.23 -1.80
N LYS A 216 -17.92 73.52 -2.92
CA LYS A 216 -18.05 74.10 -4.26
C LYS A 216 -19.46 73.99 -4.87
N LEU A 217 -20.36 73.29 -4.15
CA LEU A 217 -21.67 72.93 -4.65
C LEU A 217 -22.81 73.44 -3.74
N PRO A 218 -24.02 73.67 -4.30
CA PRO A 218 -25.22 74.02 -3.52
C PRO A 218 -25.60 72.96 -2.51
N GLU A 219 -26.26 73.36 -1.42
CA GLU A 219 -26.66 72.43 -0.32
C GLU A 219 -27.57 71.31 -0.78
N GLU A 220 -28.38 71.49 -1.83
CA GLU A 220 -29.28 70.50 -2.37
C GLU A 220 -28.57 69.23 -2.87
N HIS A 221 -27.28 69.32 -3.22
CA HIS A 221 -26.48 68.20 -3.71
C HIS A 221 -25.75 67.44 -2.61
N LEU A 222 -25.66 67.99 -1.36
CA LEU A 222 -24.88 67.44 -0.27
C LEU A 222 -25.32 66.01 0.10
N ALA A 223 -26.61 65.74 0.05
CA ALA A 223 -27.16 64.42 0.40
C ALA A 223 -26.67 63.35 -0.62
N ASN A 224 -26.69 63.64 -1.89
CA ASN A 224 -26.20 62.73 -2.93
C ASN A 224 -24.68 62.54 -2.86
N LEU A 225 -23.93 63.61 -2.57
CA LEU A 225 -22.47 63.55 -2.37
C LEU A 225 -22.09 62.75 -1.15
N GLN A 226 -22.85 62.89 -0.05
CA GLN A 226 -22.66 62.10 1.14
C GLN A 226 -22.90 60.58 0.87
N GLN A 227 -24.03 60.29 0.17
CA GLN A 227 -24.28 58.89 -0.25
C GLN A 227 -23.24 58.34 -1.19
N ALA A 228 -22.69 59.14 -2.10
CA ALA A 228 -21.60 58.75 -2.97
C ALA A 228 -20.31 58.48 -2.15
N THR A 229 -20.03 59.33 -1.12
CA THR A 229 -18.92 59.16 -0.20
C THR A 229 -19.03 57.83 0.56
N ASP A 230 -20.20 57.58 1.14
CA ASP A 230 -20.45 56.37 1.91
C ASP A 230 -20.32 55.12 0.99
N SER A 231 -20.81 55.22 -0.22
CA SER A 231 -20.70 54.17 -1.25
C SER A 231 -19.22 53.92 -1.66
N LEU A 232 -18.44 54.97 -1.87
CA LEU A 232 -17.01 54.80 -2.19
C LEU A 232 -16.19 54.30 -0.99
N LYS A 233 -16.54 54.69 0.25
CA LYS A 233 -15.93 54.12 1.47
C LYS A 233 -16.28 52.65 1.59
N ALA A 234 -17.53 52.27 1.33
CA ALA A 234 -17.93 50.86 1.30
C ALA A 234 -17.27 50.10 0.14
N TYR A 235 -17.08 50.74 -1.01
CA TYR A 235 -16.33 50.18 -2.13
C TYR A 235 -14.88 49.88 -1.76
N ARG A 236 -14.20 50.83 -1.11
CA ARG A 236 -12.84 50.66 -0.58
C ARG A 236 -12.76 49.53 0.44
N ALA A 237 -13.73 49.46 1.36
CA ALA A 237 -13.78 48.39 2.36
C ALA A 237 -13.96 47.01 1.69
N ALA A 238 -14.78 46.94 0.63
CA ALA A 238 -14.96 45.71 -0.14
C ALA A 238 -13.69 45.29 -0.91
N VAL A 239 -12.87 46.25 -1.42
CA VAL A 239 -11.53 45.93 -1.97
C VAL A 239 -10.63 45.35 -0.90
N SER A 240 -10.61 45.92 0.31
CA SER A 240 -9.82 45.40 1.44
C SER A 240 -10.29 43.99 1.83
N GLN A 241 -11.60 43.76 1.91
CA GLN A 241 -12.16 42.44 2.19
C GLN A 241 -11.77 41.42 1.11
N PHE A 242 -11.79 41.80 -0.14
CA PHE A 242 -11.32 40.97 -1.27
C PHE A 242 -9.83 40.60 -1.11
N ARG A 243 -8.98 41.59 -0.81
CA ARG A 243 -7.54 41.39 -0.53
C ARG A 243 -7.35 40.41 0.61
N ASP A 244 -7.98 40.64 1.77
CA ASP A 244 -7.82 39.83 2.96
C ASP A 244 -8.25 38.37 2.71
N SER A 245 -9.30 38.21 1.90
CA SER A 245 -9.73 36.89 1.44
C SER A 245 -8.69 36.21 0.54
N GLN A 246 -8.07 36.96 -0.37
CA GLN A 246 -6.98 36.46 -1.21
C GLN A 246 -5.77 36.04 -0.38
N VAL A 247 -5.34 36.87 0.55
CA VAL A 247 -4.20 36.57 1.46
C VAL A 247 -4.50 35.35 2.31
N THR A 248 -5.71 35.25 2.87
CA THR A 248 -6.14 34.11 3.67
C THR A 248 -6.15 32.82 2.83
N SER A 249 -6.74 32.88 1.64
CA SER A 249 -6.74 31.74 0.71
C SER A 249 -5.32 31.30 0.34
N ALA A 250 -4.43 32.23 -0.01
CA ALA A 250 -3.05 31.93 -0.34
C ALA A 250 -2.29 31.28 0.83
N LYS A 251 -2.47 31.80 2.06
CA LYS A 251 -1.88 31.20 3.27
C LYS A 251 -2.44 29.79 3.54
N ALA A 252 -3.74 29.60 3.34
CA ALA A 252 -4.39 28.31 3.48
C ALA A 252 -3.84 27.30 2.49
N LEU A 253 -3.62 27.68 1.23
CA LEU A 253 -3.01 26.86 0.20
C LEU A 253 -1.59 26.41 0.58
N VAL A 254 -0.77 27.32 1.08
CA VAL A 254 0.59 27.00 1.53
C VAL A 254 0.55 26.00 2.70
N ARG A 255 -0.35 26.23 3.67
CA ARG A 255 -0.53 25.28 4.78
C ARG A 255 -1.00 23.91 4.29
N MET A 256 -2.00 23.85 3.41
CA MET A 256 -2.47 22.58 2.83
C MET A 256 -1.37 21.86 2.05
N ALA A 257 -0.56 22.58 1.29
CA ALA A 257 0.58 21.99 0.56
C ALA A 257 1.58 21.37 1.54
N ALA A 258 1.97 22.11 2.58
CA ALA A 258 2.88 21.61 3.60
C ALA A 258 2.33 20.37 4.33
N GLN A 259 1.04 20.37 4.68
CA GLN A 259 0.42 19.21 5.31
C GLN A 259 0.30 18.02 4.34
N GLY A 260 0.01 18.28 3.07
CA GLY A 260 0.00 17.27 2.02
C GLY A 260 1.37 16.59 1.84
N ASP A 261 2.44 17.37 1.89
CA ASP A 261 3.81 16.85 1.82
C ASP A 261 4.16 16.00 3.05
N ILE A 262 3.72 16.42 4.27
CA ILE A 262 3.87 15.62 5.49
C ILE A 262 3.12 14.29 5.35
N LEU A 263 1.88 14.32 4.87
CA LEU A 263 1.07 13.12 4.67
C LEU A 263 1.76 12.13 3.72
N LEU A 264 2.30 12.62 2.60
CA LEU A 264 3.01 11.79 1.63
C LEU A 264 4.33 11.23 2.19
N ASP A 265 5.14 12.07 2.81
CA ASP A 265 6.44 11.68 3.40
C ASP A 265 6.24 10.63 4.50
N MET A 266 5.31 10.88 5.43
CA MET A 266 5.02 9.92 6.50
C MET A 266 4.42 8.62 5.96
N SER A 267 3.56 8.69 4.94
CA SER A 267 3.01 7.51 4.28
C SER A 267 4.10 6.67 3.60
N GLN A 268 5.04 7.31 2.93
CA GLN A 268 6.19 6.62 2.30
C GLN A 268 7.08 5.96 3.35
N LYS A 269 7.42 6.69 4.43
CA LYS A 269 8.23 6.17 5.53
C LYS A 269 7.55 5.00 6.22
N LEU A 270 6.26 5.13 6.49
CA LEU A 270 5.46 4.06 7.11
C LEU A 270 5.39 2.83 6.20
N THR A 271 5.17 3.02 4.90
CA THR A 271 5.19 1.93 3.92
C THR A 271 6.55 1.24 3.87
N ALA A 272 7.64 2.00 3.85
CA ALA A 272 9.00 1.46 3.88
C ALA A 272 9.26 0.68 5.16
N SER A 273 8.91 1.21 6.34
CA SER A 273 9.05 0.54 7.63
C SER A 273 8.27 -0.76 7.66
N GLN A 274 6.99 -0.74 7.30
CA GLN A 274 6.14 -1.94 7.29
C GLN A 274 6.59 -2.97 6.24
N THR A 275 7.19 -2.54 5.13
CA THR A 275 7.81 -3.44 4.16
C THR A 275 8.99 -4.17 4.77
N LEU A 276 9.88 -3.47 5.48
CA LEU A 276 11.00 -4.08 6.19
C LEU A 276 10.54 -5.09 7.25
N VAL A 277 9.49 -4.76 8.00
CA VAL A 277 8.90 -5.68 8.99
C VAL A 277 8.34 -6.92 8.32
N ARG A 278 7.60 -6.78 7.22
CA ARG A 278 7.08 -7.91 6.43
C ARG A 278 8.22 -8.78 5.92
N ASP A 279 9.26 -8.17 5.37
CA ASP A 279 10.40 -8.88 4.79
C ASP A 279 11.22 -9.61 5.88
N ALA A 280 11.36 -9.01 7.06
CA ALA A 280 11.97 -9.66 8.22
C ALA A 280 11.15 -10.87 8.69
N VAL A 281 9.82 -10.75 8.77
CA VAL A 281 8.93 -11.87 9.11
C VAL A 281 9.02 -12.97 8.07
N ALA A 282 9.02 -12.62 6.78
CA ALA A 282 9.15 -13.56 5.68
C ALA A 282 10.52 -14.27 5.69
N ALA A 283 11.59 -13.53 5.96
CA ALA A 283 12.95 -14.11 6.11
C ALA A 283 13.03 -15.07 7.29
N ASN A 284 12.49 -14.69 8.45
CA ASN A 284 12.45 -15.56 9.63
C ASN A 284 11.63 -16.82 9.38
N ALA A 285 10.45 -16.69 8.77
CA ALA A 285 9.61 -17.83 8.40
C ALA A 285 10.34 -18.78 7.44
N ARG A 286 11.00 -18.23 6.42
CA ARG A 286 11.83 -19.00 5.48
C ARG A 286 12.98 -19.71 6.18
N ASN A 287 13.72 -19.00 7.05
CA ASN A 287 14.85 -19.57 7.79
C ASN A 287 14.39 -20.67 8.75
N MET A 288 13.28 -20.47 9.46
CA MET A 288 12.69 -21.51 10.31
C MET A 288 12.25 -22.74 9.50
N LEU A 289 11.60 -22.52 8.35
CA LEU A 289 11.20 -23.60 7.46
C LEU A 289 12.40 -24.37 6.91
N THR A 290 13.43 -23.67 6.45
CA THR A 290 14.66 -24.31 5.93
C THR A 290 15.36 -25.11 7.02
N LEU A 291 15.49 -24.56 8.23
CA LEU A 291 16.09 -25.25 9.37
C LEU A 291 15.26 -26.49 9.76
N ALA A 292 13.95 -26.33 9.89
CA ALA A 292 13.05 -27.45 10.23
C ALA A 292 13.12 -28.55 9.16
N THR A 293 13.16 -28.18 7.88
CA THR A 293 13.29 -29.12 6.76
C THR A 293 14.64 -29.85 6.79
N LEU A 294 15.73 -29.13 7.00
CA LEU A 294 17.08 -29.75 7.11
C LEU A 294 17.16 -30.69 8.29
N LEU A 295 16.63 -30.32 9.45
CA LEU A 295 16.56 -31.20 10.63
C LEU A 295 15.69 -32.43 10.34
N ALA A 296 14.54 -32.26 9.70
CA ALA A 296 13.67 -33.38 9.33
C ALA A 296 14.35 -34.36 8.37
N ILE A 297 15.06 -33.84 7.37
CA ILE A 297 15.87 -34.68 6.46
C ILE A 297 16.98 -35.41 7.23
N ALA A 298 17.74 -34.71 8.10
CA ALA A 298 18.80 -35.29 8.87
C ALA A 298 18.28 -36.41 9.80
N PHE A 299 17.20 -36.15 10.53
CA PHE A 299 16.58 -37.16 11.41
C PHE A 299 15.94 -38.29 10.60
N GLY A 300 15.34 -38.01 9.46
CA GLY A 300 14.79 -39.03 8.56
C GLY A 300 15.88 -39.97 8.02
N LEU A 301 17.00 -39.42 7.59
CA LEU A 301 18.17 -40.18 7.14
C LEU A 301 18.79 -41.02 8.29
N LEU A 302 18.91 -40.42 9.47
CA LEU A 302 19.38 -41.14 10.68
C LEU A 302 18.43 -42.28 11.06
N ALA A 303 17.13 -42.05 11.05
CA ALA A 303 16.15 -43.07 11.34
C ALA A 303 16.18 -44.20 10.31
N ALA A 304 16.22 -43.86 9.02
CA ALA A 304 16.36 -44.82 7.93
C ALA A 304 17.64 -45.67 8.07
N TRP A 305 18.77 -44.99 8.32
CA TRP A 305 20.03 -45.67 8.55
C TRP A 305 20.00 -46.59 9.78
N ALA A 306 19.44 -46.13 10.90
CA ALA A 306 19.32 -46.93 12.12
C ALA A 306 18.40 -48.13 11.92
N ILE A 307 17.24 -47.94 11.26
CA ILE A 307 16.30 -49.02 10.94
C ILE A 307 16.94 -50.05 10.01
N THR A 308 17.61 -49.58 8.95
CA THR A 308 18.30 -50.43 7.97
C THR A 308 19.35 -51.28 8.67
N ARG A 309 20.20 -50.68 9.51
CA ARG A 309 21.27 -51.36 10.20
C ARG A 309 20.76 -52.34 11.27
N GLN A 310 19.68 -52.04 11.95
CA GLN A 310 19.14 -52.88 13.01
C GLN A 310 18.24 -54.02 12.52
N ILE A 311 17.71 -53.91 11.32
CA ILE A 311 16.84 -54.91 10.71
C ILE A 311 17.57 -55.72 9.65
N ILE A 312 18.22 -55.03 8.67
CA ILE A 312 18.83 -55.66 7.49
C ILE A 312 20.08 -56.45 7.88
N ILE A 313 20.96 -55.88 8.74
CA ILE A 313 22.20 -56.58 9.09
C ILE A 313 21.93 -57.89 9.86
N PRO A 314 21.10 -57.91 10.92
CA PRO A 314 20.77 -59.15 11.60
C PRO A 314 19.98 -60.13 10.72
N LEU A 315 19.15 -59.60 9.81
CA LEU A 315 18.42 -60.43 8.84
C LEU A 315 19.44 -61.13 7.88
N ASN A 316 20.42 -60.35 7.35
CA ASN A 316 21.45 -60.93 6.52
C ASN A 316 22.33 -61.96 7.25
N GLN A 317 22.59 -61.69 8.55
CA GLN A 317 23.30 -62.67 9.39
C GLN A 317 22.50 -63.96 9.56
N THR A 318 21.19 -63.80 9.76
CA THR A 318 20.27 -64.95 9.83
C THR A 318 20.15 -65.66 8.50
N LEU A 319 20.16 -64.92 7.41
CA LEU A 319 20.17 -65.47 6.03
C LEU A 319 21.48 -66.26 5.79
N ALA A 320 22.60 -65.63 6.14
CA ALA A 320 23.90 -66.32 5.97
C ALA A 320 24.04 -67.64 6.77
N VAL A 321 23.40 -67.65 7.97
CA VAL A 321 23.33 -68.91 8.75
C VAL A 321 22.36 -69.87 8.08
N ALA A 322 21.22 -69.38 7.59
CA ALA A 322 20.30 -70.22 6.83
C ALA A 322 20.94 -70.81 5.58
N GLU A 323 21.71 -70.02 4.83
CA GLU A 323 22.49 -70.49 3.66
C GLU A 323 23.52 -71.56 4.02
N ARG A 324 24.22 -71.37 5.17
CA ARG A 324 25.18 -72.37 5.69
C ARG A 324 24.45 -73.65 6.07
N VAL A 325 23.35 -73.53 6.79
CA VAL A 325 22.51 -74.68 7.12
C VAL A 325 22.05 -75.39 5.86
N ALA A 326 21.65 -74.60 4.83
CA ALA A 326 21.20 -75.11 3.54
C ALA A 326 22.32 -75.81 2.79
N SER A 327 23.61 -75.38 2.94
CA SER A 327 24.77 -76.05 2.33
C SER A 327 25.24 -77.28 3.12
N GLY A 328 24.57 -77.58 4.22
CA GLY A 328 24.94 -78.77 5.02
C GLY A 328 25.94 -78.46 6.12
N ASP A 329 26.42 -77.22 6.27
CA ASP A 329 27.33 -76.79 7.38
C ASP A 329 26.50 -76.47 8.62
N LEU A 330 26.31 -77.44 9.48
CA LEU A 330 25.64 -77.34 10.78
C LEU A 330 26.63 -77.12 11.96
N THR A 331 27.93 -76.80 11.67
CA THR A 331 28.96 -76.71 12.69
C THR A 331 28.91 -75.40 13.53
N HIS A 332 28.25 -74.34 13.00
CA HIS A 332 28.24 -73.03 13.60
C HIS A 332 27.00 -72.81 14.50
N ASN A 333 27.22 -72.23 15.68
CA ASN A 333 26.14 -71.85 16.60
C ASN A 333 25.87 -70.35 16.48
N LEU A 334 24.57 -69.99 16.29
CA LEU A 334 24.13 -68.60 16.31
C LEU A 334 23.69 -68.24 17.73
N THR A 335 24.58 -67.55 18.47
CA THR A 335 24.22 -67.03 19.79
C THR A 335 23.58 -65.63 19.62
N SER A 336 22.30 -65.51 19.89
CA SER A 336 21.59 -64.22 19.85
C SER A 336 21.28 -63.74 21.26
N THR A 337 21.77 -62.57 21.64
CA THR A 337 21.40 -61.87 22.87
C THR A 337 20.14 -61.00 22.72
N ARG A 338 19.59 -60.91 21.53
CA ARG A 338 18.45 -60.04 21.18
C ARG A 338 17.15 -60.64 21.72
N ARG A 339 16.27 -59.69 22.22
CA ARG A 339 14.93 -60.06 22.74
C ARG A 339 13.78 -59.67 21.80
N ASP A 340 14.10 -59.06 20.63
CA ASP A 340 13.12 -58.70 19.61
C ASP A 340 12.71 -59.92 18.71
N GLU A 341 11.85 -59.67 17.73
CA GLU A 341 11.36 -60.70 16.82
C GLU A 341 12.46 -61.32 15.97
N LEU A 342 13.51 -60.53 15.64
CA LEU A 342 14.68 -61.04 14.93
C LEU A 342 15.56 -61.93 15.84
N GLY A 343 15.66 -61.58 17.14
CA GLY A 343 16.29 -62.46 18.11
C GLY A 343 15.49 -63.73 18.34
N GLN A 344 14.15 -63.67 18.28
CA GLN A 344 13.33 -64.87 18.30
C GLN A 344 13.54 -65.74 17.06
N LEU A 345 13.65 -65.09 15.88
CA LEU A 345 13.91 -65.78 14.61
C LEU A 345 15.32 -66.45 14.69
N GLN A 346 16.32 -65.72 15.20
CA GLN A 346 17.68 -66.26 15.38
C GLN A 346 17.70 -67.43 16.33
N ARG A 347 16.99 -67.37 17.47
CA ARG A 347 16.83 -68.50 18.41
C ARG A 347 16.07 -69.66 17.78
N ALA A 348 15.03 -69.37 17.03
CA ALA A 348 14.31 -70.39 16.31
C ALA A 348 15.22 -71.10 15.26
N MET A 349 16.02 -70.31 14.56
CA MET A 349 17.02 -70.85 13.63
C MET A 349 18.09 -71.70 14.36
N GLN A 350 18.53 -71.21 15.53
CA GLN A 350 19.48 -71.98 16.38
C GLN A 350 18.84 -73.31 16.81
N SER A 351 17.60 -73.27 17.31
CA SER A 351 16.87 -74.49 17.71
C SER A 351 16.64 -75.41 16.51
N MET A 352 16.36 -74.83 15.34
CA MET A 352 16.23 -75.59 14.09
C MET A 352 17.57 -76.25 13.72
N THR A 353 18.68 -75.47 13.78
CA THR A 353 20.02 -76.02 13.47
C THR A 353 20.39 -77.14 14.43
N GLN A 354 20.03 -76.98 15.70
CA GLN A 354 20.30 -78.00 16.72
C GLN A 354 19.41 -79.23 16.49
N GLY A 355 18.12 -79.03 16.23
CA GLY A 355 17.21 -80.12 15.86
C GLY A 355 17.64 -80.84 14.58
N LEU A 356 18.11 -80.12 13.57
CA LEU A 356 18.68 -80.71 12.38
C LEU A 356 19.97 -81.51 12.70
N ARG A 357 20.85 -81.00 13.61
CA ARG A 357 22.01 -81.81 14.07
C ARG A 357 21.56 -83.04 14.78
N GLU A 358 20.55 -82.96 15.60
CA GLU A 358 19.98 -84.11 16.33
C GLU A 358 19.32 -85.07 15.34
N LEU A 359 18.64 -84.53 14.34
CA LEU A 359 18.05 -85.33 13.24
C LEU A 359 19.08 -85.99 12.36
N ILE A 360 20.20 -85.30 12.03
CA ILE A 360 21.31 -85.87 11.23
C ILE A 360 22.06 -86.95 11.98
N GLY A 361 22.15 -86.79 13.33
CA GLY A 361 22.68 -87.88 14.20
C GLY A 361 21.81 -89.13 14.20
N GLY A 362 20.53 -88.99 13.87
CA GLY A 362 19.57 -90.10 13.73
C GLY A 362 19.31 -90.53 12.29
N ILE A 363 20.04 -89.94 11.35
CA ILE A 363 19.77 -90.03 9.90
C ILE A 363 20.53 -91.19 9.23
N SER A 364 20.12 -92.33 9.43
CA SER A 364 20.09 -93.35 8.40
C SER A 364 18.75 -93.32 7.62
N ASP A 365 17.72 -92.71 8.22
CA ASP A 365 16.35 -92.83 7.68
C ASP A 365 15.73 -91.48 7.15
N GLY A 366 16.48 -90.37 7.22
CA GLY A 366 15.86 -89.03 7.04
C GLY A 366 16.13 -88.32 5.71
N VAL A 367 16.82 -88.91 4.70
CA VAL A 367 17.23 -88.26 3.42
C VAL A 367 16.00 -87.74 2.65
N THR A 368 14.87 -88.40 2.77
CA THR A 368 13.66 -88.00 2.08
C THR A 368 13.04 -86.69 2.67
N GLN A 369 13.30 -86.44 3.95
CA GLN A 369 12.74 -85.26 4.64
C GLN A 369 13.62 -84.02 4.38
N ILE A 370 14.91 -84.23 4.15
CA ILE A 370 15.85 -83.14 3.82
C ILE A 370 15.56 -82.57 2.46
N ALA A 371 15.19 -83.43 1.49
CA ALA A 371 14.84 -82.98 0.13
C ALA A 371 13.61 -82.07 0.16
N SER A 372 12.59 -82.44 0.98
CA SER A 372 11.37 -81.62 1.12
C SER A 372 11.62 -80.27 1.81
N ALA A 373 12.56 -80.28 2.82
CA ALA A 373 12.92 -79.01 3.52
C ALA A 373 13.75 -78.06 2.62
N ALA A 374 14.54 -78.60 1.68
CA ALA A 374 15.33 -77.85 0.74
C ALA A 374 14.43 -77.15 -0.29
N GLU A 375 13.35 -77.83 -0.75
CA GLU A 375 12.35 -77.21 -1.65
C GLU A 375 11.56 -76.11 -0.99
N GLU A 376 11.20 -76.27 0.31
CA GLU A 376 10.45 -75.25 1.08
C GLU A 376 11.33 -74.00 1.34
N LEU A 377 12.63 -74.22 1.58
CA LEU A 377 13.61 -73.16 1.77
C LEU A 377 13.81 -72.35 0.48
N SER A 378 13.81 -73.02 -0.67
CA SER A 378 13.91 -72.37 -1.99
C SER A 378 12.70 -71.46 -2.27
N ALA A 379 11.50 -71.91 -1.92
CA ALA A 379 10.26 -71.11 -2.10
C ALA A 379 10.29 -69.88 -1.17
N VAL A 380 10.78 -70.03 0.05
CA VAL A 380 10.92 -68.88 1.00
C VAL A 380 11.94 -67.88 0.52
N THR A 381 13.04 -68.34 -0.12
CA THR A 381 14.08 -67.50 -0.69
C THR A 381 13.56 -66.69 -1.88
N GLU A 382 12.77 -67.35 -2.75
CA GLU A 382 12.12 -66.69 -3.86
C GLU A 382 11.08 -65.67 -3.40
N GLN A 383 10.31 -66.01 -2.39
CA GLN A 383 9.35 -65.08 -1.80
C GLN A 383 10.00 -63.90 -1.11
N THR A 384 11.16 -64.11 -0.47
CA THR A 384 11.95 -63.04 0.18
C THR A 384 12.59 -62.13 -0.91
N SER A 385 13.07 -62.72 -2.02
CA SER A 385 13.58 -61.93 -3.16
C SER A 385 12.51 -61.10 -3.85
N ALA A 386 11.30 -61.63 -3.98
CA ALA A 386 10.15 -60.88 -4.48
C ALA A 386 9.77 -59.73 -3.56
N GLY A 387 9.81 -59.98 -2.21
CA GLY A 387 9.54 -58.94 -1.21
C GLY A 387 10.58 -57.79 -1.21
N VAL A 388 11.91 -58.14 -1.35
CA VAL A 388 12.97 -57.14 -1.47
C VAL A 388 12.86 -56.32 -2.77
N ASN A 389 12.41 -56.94 -3.87
CA ASN A 389 12.20 -56.24 -5.14
C ASN A 389 10.96 -55.27 -5.04
N SER A 390 9.91 -55.68 -4.31
CA SER A 390 8.79 -54.77 -4.03
C SER A 390 9.21 -53.58 -3.17
N GLN A 391 10.03 -53.86 -2.15
CA GLN A 391 10.55 -52.80 -1.28
C GLN A 391 11.46 -51.83 -2.03
N ARG A 392 12.21 -52.30 -3.06
CA ARG A 392 13.01 -51.43 -3.92
C ARG A 392 12.11 -50.53 -4.80
N VAL A 393 11.01 -51.09 -5.31
CA VAL A 393 10.04 -50.28 -6.09
C VAL A 393 9.37 -49.20 -5.23
N GLU A 394 9.01 -49.54 -3.98
CA GLU A 394 8.46 -48.55 -3.06
C GLU A 394 9.48 -47.46 -2.68
N THR A 395 10.76 -47.85 -2.52
CA THR A 395 11.83 -46.88 -2.23
C THR A 395 12.06 -45.95 -3.43
N ASP A 396 11.98 -46.47 -4.66
CA ASP A 396 12.05 -45.65 -5.88
C ASP A 396 10.85 -44.70 -6.01
N GLN A 397 9.66 -45.17 -5.59
CA GLN A 397 8.47 -44.29 -5.57
C GLN A 397 8.60 -43.16 -4.53
N VAL A 398 9.15 -43.49 -3.34
CA VAL A 398 9.43 -42.44 -2.34
C VAL A 398 10.48 -41.45 -2.83
N ALA A 399 11.54 -41.95 -3.49
CA ALA A 399 12.55 -41.07 -4.10
C ALA A 399 11.96 -40.16 -5.20
N THR A 400 11.03 -40.72 -5.99
CA THR A 400 10.32 -39.96 -7.03
C THR A 400 9.42 -38.88 -6.38
N ALA A 401 8.65 -39.24 -5.34
CA ALA A 401 7.80 -38.30 -4.61
C ALA A 401 8.61 -37.17 -3.91
N MET A 402 9.82 -37.53 -3.40
CA MET A 402 10.74 -36.55 -2.83
C MET A 402 11.30 -35.57 -3.90
N ASN A 403 11.57 -36.11 -5.10
CA ASN A 403 11.96 -35.24 -6.22
C ASN A 403 10.83 -34.31 -6.69
N GLU A 404 9.60 -34.83 -6.73
CA GLU A 404 8.45 -34.01 -7.04
C GLU A 404 8.19 -32.93 -5.97
N MET A 405 8.40 -33.30 -4.70
CA MET A 405 8.28 -32.35 -3.58
C MET A 405 9.39 -31.25 -3.68
N ALA A 406 10.62 -31.65 -4.00
CA ALA A 406 11.70 -30.70 -4.24
C ALA A 406 11.41 -29.77 -5.44
N ALA A 407 10.82 -30.32 -6.50
CA ALA A 407 10.41 -29.53 -7.66
C ALA A 407 9.28 -28.55 -7.32
N THR A 408 8.30 -29.01 -6.53
CA THR A 408 7.20 -28.12 -6.07
C THR A 408 7.71 -27.02 -5.14
N VAL A 409 8.67 -27.32 -4.27
CA VAL A 409 9.30 -26.28 -3.40
C VAL A 409 10.06 -25.27 -4.25
N GLN A 410 10.77 -25.73 -5.29
CA GLN A 410 11.43 -24.83 -6.25
C GLN A 410 10.42 -23.99 -7.07
N GLU A 411 9.30 -24.59 -7.45
CA GLU A 411 8.25 -23.88 -8.17
C GLU A 411 7.58 -22.81 -7.31
N VAL A 412 7.32 -23.12 -6.03
CA VAL A 412 6.81 -22.14 -5.07
C VAL A 412 7.79 -20.99 -4.85
N ALA A 413 9.11 -21.32 -4.74
CA ALA A 413 10.13 -20.29 -4.61
C ALA A 413 10.19 -19.38 -5.85
N ARG A 414 10.12 -20.00 -7.06
CA ARG A 414 10.11 -19.26 -8.32
C ARG A 414 8.84 -18.40 -8.46
N ASN A 415 7.68 -18.97 -8.11
CA ASN A 415 6.43 -18.23 -8.17
C ASN A 415 6.43 -17.03 -7.20
N ALA A 416 7.09 -17.19 -6.04
CA ALA A 416 7.28 -16.08 -5.10
C ALA A 416 8.21 -14.99 -5.66
N GLU A 417 9.25 -15.41 -6.40
CA GLU A 417 10.18 -14.49 -7.05
C GLU A 417 9.51 -13.76 -8.23
N GLU A 418 8.78 -14.51 -9.07
CA GLU A 418 7.99 -13.96 -10.18
C GLU A 418 6.88 -13.01 -9.66
N ALA A 419 6.24 -13.36 -8.54
CA ALA A 419 5.27 -12.46 -7.89
C ALA A 419 5.94 -11.18 -7.35
N SER A 420 7.15 -11.30 -6.83
CA SER A 420 7.95 -10.15 -6.38
C SER A 420 8.37 -9.26 -7.57
N GLU A 421 8.82 -9.88 -8.67
CA GLU A 421 9.16 -9.14 -9.89
C GLU A 421 7.93 -8.48 -10.52
N ALA A 422 6.79 -9.19 -10.54
CA ALA A 422 5.55 -8.62 -11.05
C ALA A 422 5.07 -7.44 -10.19
N ALA A 423 5.21 -7.55 -8.87
CA ALA A 423 4.90 -6.45 -7.96
C ALA A 423 5.83 -5.25 -8.16
N PHE A 424 7.13 -5.54 -8.39
CA PHE A 424 8.11 -4.49 -8.69
C PHE A 424 7.85 -3.82 -10.06
N ALA A 425 7.52 -4.64 -11.07
CA ALA A 425 7.15 -4.12 -12.38
C ALA A 425 5.86 -3.28 -12.32
N ALA A 426 4.88 -3.70 -11.52
CA ALA A 426 3.65 -2.93 -11.30
C ALA A 426 3.92 -1.59 -10.59
N ASP A 427 4.81 -1.59 -9.58
CA ASP A 427 5.24 -0.35 -8.92
C ASP A 427 5.95 0.59 -9.92
N GLN A 428 6.84 0.02 -10.74
CA GLN A 428 7.54 0.79 -11.77
C GLN A 428 6.58 1.37 -12.81
N GLN A 429 5.60 0.56 -13.25
CA GLN A 429 4.56 0.99 -14.19
C GLN A 429 3.66 2.07 -13.59
N ALA A 430 3.35 1.95 -12.29
CA ALA A 430 2.60 2.97 -11.57
C ALA A 430 3.37 4.30 -11.49
N ARG A 431 4.68 4.23 -11.23
CA ARG A 431 5.56 5.43 -11.22
C ARG A 431 5.68 6.07 -12.61
N GLU A 432 5.77 5.23 -13.65
CA GLU A 432 5.77 5.71 -15.04
C GLU A 432 4.43 6.36 -15.39
N GLY A 433 3.31 5.72 -14.95
CA GLY A 433 1.96 6.28 -15.07
C GLY A 433 1.82 7.63 -14.36
N ASP A 434 2.36 7.73 -13.15
CA ASP A 434 2.36 8.98 -12.38
C ASP A 434 3.11 10.11 -13.09
N LYS A 435 4.26 9.76 -13.72
CA LYS A 435 5.01 10.69 -14.55
C LYS A 435 4.21 11.14 -15.79
N VAL A 436 3.60 10.18 -16.49
CA VAL A 436 2.76 10.48 -17.66
C VAL A 436 1.56 11.35 -17.27
N VAL A 437 0.94 11.05 -16.11
CA VAL A 437 -0.14 11.89 -15.58
C VAL A 437 0.37 13.29 -15.24
N GLY A 438 1.55 13.38 -14.62
CA GLY A 438 2.19 14.67 -14.35
C GLY A 438 2.49 15.47 -15.62
N GLU A 439 2.98 14.79 -16.67
CA GLU A 439 3.22 15.41 -17.99
C GLU A 439 1.90 15.82 -18.65
N ALA A 440 0.86 14.99 -18.52
CA ALA A 440 -0.47 15.31 -19.03
C ALA A 440 -1.09 16.54 -18.31
N ILE A 441 -0.94 16.60 -16.98
CA ILE A 441 -1.36 17.76 -16.19
C ILE A 441 -0.64 19.04 -16.67
N ALA A 442 0.69 18.95 -16.85
CA ALA A 442 1.47 20.08 -17.34
C ALA A 442 1.09 20.48 -18.79
N GLN A 443 0.64 19.52 -19.60
CA GLN A 443 0.11 19.81 -20.94
C GLN A 443 -1.29 20.45 -20.88
N ILE A 444 -2.13 19.98 -19.98
CA ILE A 444 -3.46 20.56 -19.75
C ILE A 444 -3.33 21.99 -19.22
N GLU A 445 -2.39 22.23 -18.30
CA GLU A 445 -2.13 23.58 -17.82
C GLU A 445 -1.66 24.50 -18.95
N ARG A 446 -0.78 24.00 -19.83
CA ARG A 446 -0.37 24.75 -21.03
C ARG A 446 -1.52 25.00 -21.98
N LEU A 447 -2.38 23.96 -22.18
CA LEU A 447 -3.55 24.10 -23.02
C LEU A 447 -4.55 25.09 -22.43
N ALA A 448 -4.73 25.08 -21.10
CA ALA A 448 -5.57 26.06 -20.42
C ALA A 448 -5.07 27.48 -20.57
N LEU A 449 -3.75 27.66 -20.53
CA LEU A 449 -3.11 28.95 -20.82
C LEU A 449 -3.32 29.37 -22.29
N GLU A 450 -3.17 28.43 -23.24
CA GLU A 450 -3.36 28.68 -24.66
C GLU A 450 -4.84 28.99 -25.00
N VAL A 451 -5.77 28.28 -24.35
CA VAL A 451 -7.21 28.57 -24.43
C VAL A 451 -7.51 29.96 -23.82
N GLY A 452 -6.81 30.28 -22.69
CA GLY A 452 -6.89 31.62 -22.10
C GLY A 452 -6.45 32.71 -23.08
N HIS A 453 -5.30 32.53 -23.72
CA HIS A 453 -4.78 33.43 -24.76
C HIS A 453 -5.72 33.51 -25.98
N SER A 454 -6.27 32.35 -26.37
CA SER A 454 -7.22 32.32 -27.50
C SER A 454 -8.53 33.05 -27.16
N THR A 455 -8.97 32.92 -25.91
CA THR A 455 -10.19 33.63 -25.44
C THR A 455 -9.94 35.13 -25.35
N GLU A 456 -8.74 35.53 -24.94
CA GLU A 456 -8.31 36.92 -24.88
C GLU A 456 -8.25 37.54 -26.30
N ALA A 457 -7.62 36.77 -27.23
CA ALA A 457 -7.53 37.15 -28.64
C ALA A 457 -8.95 37.26 -29.29
N MET A 458 -9.85 36.31 -28.94
CA MET A 458 -11.26 36.39 -29.40
C MET A 458 -11.99 37.56 -28.75
N GLY A 459 -11.65 37.91 -27.51
CA GLY A 459 -12.15 39.11 -26.84
C GLY A 459 -11.68 40.41 -27.48
N GLU A 460 -10.42 40.42 -27.94
CA GLU A 460 -9.88 41.54 -28.72
C GLU A 460 -10.53 41.60 -30.10
N LEU A 461 -10.66 40.48 -30.78
CA LEU A 461 -11.35 40.41 -32.08
C LEU A 461 -12.79 40.89 -31.97
N LYS A 462 -13.49 40.50 -30.90
CA LYS A 462 -14.86 40.99 -30.65
C LYS A 462 -14.88 42.49 -30.42
N ARG A 463 -13.92 43.01 -29.65
CA ARG A 463 -13.85 44.47 -29.42
C ARG A 463 -13.49 45.26 -30.69
N GLU A 464 -12.63 44.70 -31.54
CA GLU A 464 -12.32 45.31 -32.83
C GLU A 464 -13.53 45.17 -33.80
N SER A 465 -14.24 44.05 -33.75
CA SER A 465 -15.47 43.86 -34.50
C SER A 465 -16.61 44.83 -34.07
N ASP A 466 -16.74 45.01 -32.75
CA ASP A 466 -17.71 45.97 -32.18
C ASP A 466 -17.35 47.42 -32.55
N LYS A 467 -16.03 47.75 -32.62
CA LYS A 467 -15.59 49.05 -33.14
C LYS A 467 -15.89 49.25 -34.62
N ILE A 468 -15.72 48.19 -35.42
CA ILE A 468 -16.07 48.22 -36.84
C ILE A 468 -17.59 48.37 -37.00
N GLY A 469 -18.39 47.68 -36.17
CA GLY A 469 -19.83 47.84 -36.14
C GLY A 469 -20.29 49.27 -35.83
N SER A 470 -19.60 49.93 -34.88
CA SER A 470 -19.86 51.31 -34.50
C SER A 470 -19.48 52.34 -35.55
N VAL A 471 -18.68 51.95 -36.54
CA VAL A 471 -18.30 52.84 -37.70
C VAL A 471 -19.25 52.67 -38.90
N LEU A 472 -20.02 51.54 -38.89
CA LEU A 472 -21.00 51.27 -39.96
C LEU A 472 -22.43 51.77 -39.65
N ASP A 473 -22.68 52.22 -38.41
CA ASP A 473 -23.96 52.81 -37.96
C ASP A 473 -23.94 54.36 -37.93
N VAL A 474 -23.11 54.99 -38.79
CA VAL A 474 -23.16 56.44 -39.04
C VAL A 474 -23.61 56.73 -40.47
#